data_5524f6b355c0fc3998b4f8cdeb485906
#
_entry.id   5524f6b355c0fc3998b4f8cdeb485906
#
_cell.length_a   1.000
_cell.length_b   1.000
_cell.length_c   1.000
_cell.angle_alpha   90.00
_cell.angle_beta   90.00
_cell.angle_gamma   90.00
#
_symmetry.space_group_name_H-M   'P 1'
#
loop_
_entity.id
_entity.type
_entity.pdbx_description
1 polymer ?
#
loop_
_entity_poly.entity_id
_entity_poly.type
_entity_poly.pdbx_seq_one_letter_code
_entity_poly.pdbx_strand_id
1 'polypeptide(L)'
;MWPSEVSNFSTKNYMGGRDLVREYVDACRKVGLKVGLYFSPPDWYFDKEYRNFSSNPDHPFEDIDHNPVDSIPEMPAEHYKRYIEYFNAQVRELLTNYGQIDLLWFDGTVKDLGPAITIEEIRALQPQIVVNDRMWGFGIGDYCSKFECHLPSEKPTMPWETCQIWHVGGGWSYVRNADKYRALDITLNQYKVCKEWGGNLLLNIAPRGDGSVPEAYYTAVREFAEAKKEIDKQYE
;
A
#
# COMPACT_ATOMS: atom_id res chain seq x y z
N MET A 1 10.08 5.21 -5.65
CA MET A 1 9.21 6.41 -5.65
C MET A 1 9.93 7.64 -5.06
N TRP A 2 11.09 7.47 -4.42
CA TRP A 2 11.94 8.53 -3.87
C TRP A 2 13.41 8.28 -4.25
N PRO A 3 14.29 9.30 -4.16
CA PRO A 3 15.72 9.16 -4.46
C PRO A 3 16.46 8.46 -3.32
N SER A 4 16.17 7.18 -3.13
CA SER A 4 16.76 6.34 -2.08
C SER A 4 18.29 6.28 -2.20
N GLU A 5 18.99 6.34 -1.09
CA GLU A 5 20.45 6.18 -1.03
C GLU A 5 20.85 4.70 -0.95
N VAL A 6 19.91 3.81 -0.64
CA VAL A 6 20.20 2.38 -0.47
C VAL A 6 19.70 1.52 -1.64
N SER A 7 18.93 2.08 -2.56
CA SER A 7 18.40 1.37 -3.72
C SER A 7 18.87 1.95 -5.04
N ASN A 8 19.40 1.10 -5.92
CA ASN A 8 19.65 1.47 -7.31
C ASN A 8 18.35 1.56 -8.13
N PHE A 9 17.28 0.86 -7.72
CA PHE A 9 15.96 0.99 -8.30
C PHE A 9 15.18 2.11 -7.58
N SER A 10 15.59 3.34 -7.85
CA SER A 10 15.02 4.53 -7.23
C SER A 10 14.88 5.65 -8.26
N THR A 11 14.07 6.66 -7.95
CA THR A 11 13.89 7.82 -8.82
C THR A 11 15.17 8.63 -9.01
N LYS A 12 16.20 8.41 -8.17
CA LYS A 12 17.55 8.96 -8.35
C LYS A 12 18.15 8.58 -9.72
N ASN A 13 17.91 7.33 -10.15
CA ASN A 13 18.39 6.80 -11.42
C ASN A 13 17.32 6.82 -12.52
N TYR A 14 16.07 7.02 -12.15
CA TYR A 14 14.92 7.02 -13.04
C TYR A 14 14.10 8.29 -12.85
N MET A 15 13.18 8.59 -13.75
CA MET A 15 12.26 9.73 -13.67
C MET A 15 12.94 11.10 -13.46
N GLY A 16 14.19 11.25 -13.94
CA GLY A 16 14.95 12.51 -13.79
C GLY A 16 15.29 12.88 -12.35
N GLY A 17 15.31 11.91 -11.43
CA GLY A 17 15.63 12.15 -10.02
C GLY A 17 14.49 12.79 -9.20
N ARG A 18 13.26 12.84 -9.71
CA ARG A 18 12.12 13.41 -8.97
C ARG A 18 11.85 12.62 -7.68
N ASP A 19 11.51 13.34 -6.64
CA ASP A 19 11.05 12.76 -5.36
C ASP A 19 9.51 12.79 -5.31
N LEU A 20 8.89 11.73 -5.83
CA LEU A 20 7.43 11.62 -5.87
C LEU A 20 6.81 11.50 -4.47
N VAL A 21 7.55 10.93 -3.50
CA VAL A 21 7.09 10.87 -2.11
C VAL A 21 7.05 12.28 -1.50
N ARG A 22 8.06 13.10 -1.76
CA ARG A 22 8.08 14.50 -1.32
C ARG A 22 6.90 15.28 -1.91
N GLU A 23 6.71 15.17 -3.23
CA GLU A 23 5.62 15.86 -3.92
C GLU A 23 4.25 15.45 -3.35
N TYR A 24 4.04 14.15 -3.08
CA TYR A 24 2.82 13.64 -2.46
C TYR A 24 2.62 14.16 -1.03
N VAL A 25 3.65 14.07 -0.20
CA VAL A 25 3.61 14.53 1.20
C VAL A 25 3.28 16.03 1.29
N ASP A 26 3.94 16.83 0.47
CA ASP A 26 3.72 18.27 0.45
C ASP A 26 2.32 18.63 -0.06
N ALA A 27 1.81 17.91 -1.06
CA ALA A 27 0.45 18.09 -1.56
C ALA A 27 -0.60 17.75 -0.50
N CYS A 28 -0.45 16.63 0.23
CA CYS A 28 -1.35 16.25 1.31
C CYS A 28 -1.38 17.32 2.42
N ARG A 29 -0.22 17.75 2.88
CA ARG A 29 -0.10 18.77 3.94
C ARG A 29 -0.68 20.12 3.55
N LYS A 30 -0.48 20.53 2.30
CA LYS A 30 -1.02 21.78 1.77
C LYS A 30 -2.55 21.88 1.90
N VAL A 31 -3.24 20.75 1.86
CA VAL A 31 -4.70 20.69 1.98
C VAL A 31 -5.18 20.13 3.33
N GLY A 32 -4.27 19.95 4.30
CA GLY A 32 -4.60 19.48 5.64
C GLY A 32 -4.91 17.98 5.74
N LEU A 33 -4.50 17.17 4.75
CA LEU A 33 -4.62 15.73 4.82
C LEU A 33 -3.47 15.10 5.62
N LYS A 34 -3.77 14.03 6.33
CA LYS A 34 -2.77 13.17 6.95
C LYS A 34 -2.02 12.37 5.88
N VAL A 35 -0.77 12.01 6.19
CA VAL A 35 0.11 11.31 5.27
C VAL A 35 0.24 9.84 5.67
N GLY A 36 -0.24 8.94 4.82
CA GLY A 36 0.01 7.51 4.93
C GLY A 36 0.96 7.04 3.83
N LEU A 37 1.90 6.17 4.17
CA LEU A 37 2.80 5.55 3.21
C LEU A 37 2.57 4.05 3.15
N TYR A 38 2.49 3.51 1.93
CA TYR A 38 2.47 2.08 1.66
C TYR A 38 3.89 1.57 1.46
N PHE A 39 4.20 0.42 2.04
CA PHE A 39 5.46 -0.27 1.81
C PHE A 39 5.23 -1.79 1.69
N SER A 40 5.68 -2.37 0.58
CA SER A 40 5.64 -3.82 0.37
C SER A 40 6.97 -4.44 0.79
N PRO A 41 7.03 -5.26 1.85
CA PRO A 41 8.24 -5.96 2.21
C PRO A 41 8.81 -6.83 1.08
N PRO A 42 8.03 -7.62 0.32
CA PRO A 42 8.57 -8.32 -0.85
C PRO A 42 9.04 -7.33 -1.93
N ASP A 43 10.33 -7.27 -2.18
CA ASP A 43 10.93 -6.46 -3.24
C ASP A 43 11.32 -7.31 -4.44
N TRP A 44 10.50 -7.23 -5.49
CA TRP A 44 10.69 -8.02 -6.69
C TRP A 44 11.94 -7.66 -7.48
N TYR A 45 12.38 -6.41 -7.42
CA TYR A 45 13.61 -5.98 -8.08
C TYR A 45 14.87 -6.42 -7.31
N PHE A 46 14.84 -6.37 -5.99
CA PHE A 46 15.96 -6.83 -5.14
C PHE A 46 16.16 -8.34 -5.32
N ASP A 47 15.06 -9.09 -5.36
CA ASP A 47 15.06 -10.56 -5.47
C ASP A 47 15.01 -11.08 -6.91
N LYS A 48 15.17 -10.24 -7.92
CA LYS A 48 14.92 -10.56 -9.34
C LYS A 48 15.64 -11.82 -9.85
N GLU A 49 16.82 -12.13 -9.32
CA GLU A 49 17.60 -13.30 -9.72
C GLU A 49 17.07 -14.61 -9.10
N TYR A 50 16.30 -14.50 -8.02
CA TYR A 50 15.79 -15.62 -7.21
C TYR A 50 14.26 -15.71 -7.27
N ARG A 51 13.63 -14.99 -8.18
CA ARG A 51 12.18 -14.93 -8.29
C ARG A 51 11.71 -15.37 -9.67
N ASN A 52 10.70 -16.25 -9.68
CA ASN A 52 10.02 -16.61 -10.90
C ASN A 52 8.95 -15.55 -11.25
N PHE A 53 9.00 -15.00 -12.45
CA PHE A 53 8.04 -14.05 -12.99
C PHE A 53 7.06 -14.66 -13.97
N SER A 54 7.18 -15.96 -14.28
CA SER A 54 6.29 -16.63 -15.21
C SER A 54 4.86 -16.73 -14.68
N SER A 55 3.92 -16.40 -15.55
CA SER A 55 2.51 -16.76 -15.45
C SER A 55 2.05 -17.71 -16.58
N ASN A 56 3.00 -18.15 -17.41
CA ASN A 56 2.74 -18.97 -18.59
C ASN A 56 3.07 -20.46 -18.32
N PRO A 57 2.11 -21.39 -18.45
CA PRO A 57 2.38 -22.82 -18.28
C PRO A 57 3.40 -23.40 -19.25
N ASP A 58 3.51 -22.84 -20.47
CA ASP A 58 4.44 -23.30 -21.50
C ASP A 58 5.89 -22.85 -21.23
N HIS A 59 6.07 -21.84 -20.40
CA HIS A 59 7.36 -21.34 -19.93
C HIS A 59 7.32 -21.26 -18.41
N PRO A 60 7.59 -22.36 -17.68
CA PRO A 60 7.39 -22.46 -16.23
C PRO A 60 8.32 -21.56 -15.42
N PHE A 61 9.41 -21.08 -16.03
CA PHE A 61 10.32 -20.12 -15.41
C PHE A 61 10.63 -18.96 -16.36
N GLU A 62 10.51 -17.74 -15.85
CA GLU A 62 10.85 -16.50 -16.56
C GLU A 62 11.62 -15.56 -15.63
N ASP A 63 12.58 -14.82 -16.18
CA ASP A 63 13.27 -13.74 -15.49
C ASP A 63 12.36 -12.48 -15.35
N ILE A 64 12.90 -11.40 -14.77
CA ILE A 64 12.17 -10.14 -14.57
C ILE A 64 11.75 -9.45 -15.89
N ASP A 65 12.44 -9.73 -16.98
CA ASP A 65 12.14 -9.20 -18.32
C ASP A 65 11.22 -10.14 -19.11
N HIS A 66 10.67 -11.17 -18.43
CA HIS A 66 9.81 -12.21 -18.99
C HIS A 66 10.50 -13.06 -20.09
N ASN A 67 11.82 -13.19 -20.06
CA ASN A 67 12.52 -14.14 -20.92
C ASN A 67 12.46 -15.53 -20.27
N PRO A 68 12.18 -16.59 -21.09
CA PRO A 68 12.26 -17.97 -20.60
C PRO A 68 13.65 -18.32 -20.10
N VAL A 69 13.73 -18.98 -18.94
CA VAL A 69 14.97 -19.51 -18.35
C VAL A 69 14.78 -20.98 -17.95
N ASP A 70 15.87 -21.73 -17.80
CA ASP A 70 15.80 -23.16 -17.49
C ASP A 70 15.34 -23.42 -16.04
N SER A 71 15.71 -22.54 -15.12
CA SER A 71 15.37 -22.66 -13.69
C SER A 71 15.58 -21.33 -12.97
N ILE A 72 14.99 -21.20 -11.77
CA ILE A 72 15.26 -20.08 -10.85
C ILE A 72 16.19 -20.62 -9.75
N PRO A 73 17.33 -19.95 -9.49
CA PRO A 73 18.23 -20.34 -8.43
C PRO A 73 17.59 -20.26 -7.02
N GLU A 74 18.04 -21.11 -6.11
CA GLU A 74 17.67 -20.97 -4.70
C GLU A 74 18.34 -19.70 -4.12
N MET A 75 17.56 -18.93 -3.34
CA MET A 75 18.03 -17.69 -2.72
C MET A 75 19.04 -18.00 -1.61
N PRO A 76 20.29 -17.50 -1.70
CA PRO A 76 21.29 -17.71 -0.65
C PRO A 76 20.90 -16.99 0.65
N ALA A 77 21.23 -17.56 1.80
CA ALA A 77 20.98 -16.94 3.10
C ALA A 77 21.63 -15.55 3.23
N GLU A 78 22.81 -15.34 2.64
CA GLU A 78 23.49 -14.04 2.64
C GLU A 78 22.75 -12.98 1.79
N HIS A 79 22.08 -13.39 0.70
CA HIS A 79 21.23 -12.48 -0.06
C HIS A 79 20.08 -11.98 0.80
N TYR A 80 19.41 -12.89 1.51
CA TYR A 80 18.31 -12.55 2.41
C TYR A 80 18.75 -11.63 3.55
N LYS A 81 19.92 -11.84 4.13
CA LYS A 81 20.47 -10.94 5.16
C LYS A 81 20.67 -9.52 4.63
N ARG A 82 21.26 -9.37 3.44
CA ARG A 82 21.40 -8.07 2.77
C ARG A 82 20.06 -7.43 2.47
N TYR A 83 19.06 -8.26 2.11
CA TYR A 83 17.70 -7.77 1.88
C TYR A 83 17.11 -7.15 3.14
N ILE A 84 17.25 -7.76 4.31
CA ILE A 84 16.73 -7.20 5.57
C ILE A 84 17.40 -5.86 5.93
N GLU A 85 18.72 -5.76 5.73
CA GLU A 85 19.45 -4.50 5.93
C GLU A 85 18.92 -3.40 4.99
N TYR A 86 18.75 -3.73 3.72
CA TYR A 86 18.17 -2.86 2.70
C TYR A 86 16.74 -2.44 3.05
N PHE A 87 15.88 -3.37 3.41
CA PHE A 87 14.50 -3.14 3.83
C PHE A 87 14.44 -2.17 5.02
N ASN A 88 15.19 -2.45 6.08
CA ASN A 88 15.23 -1.61 7.27
C ASN A 88 15.70 -0.18 6.94
N ALA A 89 16.70 -0.05 6.08
CA ALA A 89 17.24 1.25 5.69
C ALA A 89 16.20 2.06 4.88
N GLN A 90 15.49 1.43 3.94
CA GLN A 90 14.42 2.09 3.18
C GLN A 90 13.25 2.55 4.06
N VAL A 91 12.82 1.73 5.02
CA VAL A 91 11.77 2.14 5.97
C VAL A 91 12.23 3.34 6.79
N ARG A 92 13.50 3.35 7.26
CA ARG A 92 14.07 4.49 7.98
C ARG A 92 14.13 5.76 7.11
N GLU A 93 14.53 5.66 5.83
CA GLU A 93 14.49 6.79 4.89
C GLU A 93 13.09 7.42 4.83
N LEU A 94 12.05 6.60 4.68
CA LEU A 94 10.67 7.08 4.63
C LEU A 94 10.22 7.77 5.93
N LEU A 95 10.66 7.27 7.07
CA LEU A 95 10.27 7.79 8.38
C LEU A 95 11.10 8.98 8.85
N THR A 96 12.25 9.27 8.22
CA THR A 96 13.14 10.37 8.65
C THR A 96 13.22 11.52 7.65
N ASN A 97 13.03 11.26 6.36
CA ASN A 97 13.28 12.28 5.33
C ASN A 97 12.07 13.16 5.01
N TYR A 98 10.87 12.79 5.44
CA TYR A 98 9.61 13.43 4.99
C TYR A 98 8.84 14.13 6.11
N GLY A 99 9.44 14.33 7.29
CA GLY A 99 8.78 14.92 8.46
C GLY A 99 7.74 13.95 9.03
N GLN A 100 6.63 14.46 9.58
CA GLN A 100 5.62 13.62 10.22
C GLN A 100 4.92 12.71 9.22
N ILE A 101 4.91 11.41 9.48
CA ILE A 101 4.14 10.38 8.78
C ILE A 101 3.08 9.85 9.73
N ASP A 102 1.82 9.90 9.31
CA ASP A 102 0.69 9.54 10.18
C ASP A 102 0.36 8.06 10.15
N LEU A 103 0.67 7.36 9.03
CA LEU A 103 0.38 5.95 8.85
C LEU A 103 1.46 5.27 8.01
N LEU A 104 1.88 4.08 8.43
CA LEU A 104 2.69 3.16 7.62
C LEU A 104 1.91 1.87 7.39
N TRP A 105 1.65 1.57 6.11
CA TRP A 105 0.88 0.43 5.67
C TRP A 105 1.79 -0.59 5.00
N PHE A 106 2.11 -1.65 5.72
CA PHE A 106 2.88 -2.77 5.16
C PHE A 106 1.97 -3.72 4.37
N ASP A 107 2.46 -4.19 3.22
CA ASP A 107 1.77 -5.20 2.43
C ASP A 107 2.59 -6.49 2.34
N GLY A 108 2.33 -7.38 3.28
CA GLY A 108 3.08 -8.61 3.45
C GLY A 108 4.10 -8.54 4.58
N THR A 109 4.89 -9.58 4.69
CA THR A 109 5.89 -9.79 5.74
C THR A 109 7.24 -10.14 5.15
N VAL A 110 8.29 -10.07 5.96
CA VAL A 110 9.60 -10.66 5.68
C VAL A 110 9.68 -12.09 6.20
N LYS A 111 10.56 -12.90 5.63
CA LYS A 111 10.70 -14.31 6.01
C LYS A 111 11.17 -14.50 7.46
N ASP A 112 12.03 -13.61 7.95
CA ASP A 112 12.55 -13.62 9.31
C ASP A 112 12.38 -12.23 9.93
N LEU A 113 11.49 -12.12 10.89
CA LEU A 113 11.18 -10.88 11.60
C LEU A 113 12.24 -10.47 12.62
N GLY A 114 13.11 -11.39 13.06
CA GLY A 114 14.07 -11.13 14.11
C GLY A 114 15.01 -9.94 13.82
N PRO A 115 15.64 -9.84 12.62
CA PRO A 115 16.48 -8.71 12.25
C PRO A 115 15.72 -7.55 11.59
N ALA A 116 14.42 -7.68 11.35
CA ALA A 116 13.61 -6.62 10.73
C ALA A 116 13.30 -5.51 11.73
N ILE A 117 13.10 -4.28 11.21
CA ILE A 117 12.72 -3.13 12.03
C ILE A 117 11.45 -3.45 12.85
N THR A 118 11.45 -3.09 14.13
CA THR A 118 10.32 -3.35 15.04
C THR A 118 9.34 -2.18 15.09
N ILE A 119 8.15 -2.43 15.63
CA ILE A 119 7.14 -1.37 15.86
C ILE A 119 7.70 -0.32 16.83
N GLU A 120 8.46 -0.74 17.84
CA GLU A 120 9.08 0.15 18.82
C GLU A 120 10.11 1.08 18.16
N GLU A 121 10.92 0.57 17.25
CA GLU A 121 11.86 1.39 16.47
C GLU A 121 11.12 2.37 15.54
N ILE A 122 10.05 1.93 14.88
CA ILE A 122 9.19 2.79 14.05
C ILE A 122 8.61 3.93 14.91
N ARG A 123 8.08 3.63 16.09
CA ARG A 123 7.55 4.62 17.01
C ARG A 123 8.61 5.53 17.64
N ALA A 124 9.83 5.03 17.81
CA ALA A 124 10.93 5.90 18.23
C ALA A 124 11.26 6.98 17.20
N LEU A 125 11.09 6.68 15.90
CA LEU A 125 11.24 7.64 14.81
C LEU A 125 10.01 8.52 14.61
N GLN A 126 8.81 7.98 14.80
CA GLN A 126 7.51 8.62 14.56
C GLN A 126 6.52 8.27 15.69
N PRO A 127 6.54 8.95 16.85
CA PRO A 127 5.78 8.55 18.03
C PRO A 127 4.26 8.46 17.85
N GLN A 128 3.70 9.20 16.88
CA GLN A 128 2.26 9.27 16.61
C GLN A 128 1.79 8.34 15.49
N ILE A 129 2.73 7.60 14.85
CA ILE A 129 2.41 6.80 13.66
C ILE A 129 1.47 5.65 13.98
N VAL A 130 0.51 5.41 13.09
CA VAL A 130 -0.35 4.24 13.09
C VAL A 130 0.22 3.21 12.12
N VAL A 131 0.29 1.94 12.53
CA VAL A 131 0.88 0.86 11.72
C VAL A 131 -0.12 -0.29 11.63
N ASN A 132 -0.35 -0.81 10.42
CA ASN A 132 -1.19 -1.98 10.22
C ASN A 132 -0.50 -3.29 10.67
N ASP A 133 -1.26 -4.38 10.72
CA ASP A 133 -0.83 -5.65 11.29
C ASP A 133 -0.25 -6.67 10.28
N ARG A 134 -0.13 -6.33 8.99
CA ARG A 134 0.27 -7.31 7.95
C ARG A 134 1.70 -7.81 8.07
N MET A 135 2.62 -7.01 8.60
CA MET A 135 4.03 -7.39 8.67
C MET A 135 4.32 -8.39 9.78
N TRP A 136 3.77 -8.19 10.97
CA TRP A 136 4.08 -9.01 12.16
C TRP A 136 3.04 -10.08 12.47
N GLY A 137 1.98 -10.13 11.68
CA GLY A 137 0.84 -11.02 11.87
C GLY A 137 -0.39 -10.31 12.43
N PHE A 138 -1.55 -10.85 12.11
CA PHE A 138 -2.83 -10.26 12.50
C PHE A 138 -2.94 -10.10 14.01
N GLY A 139 -3.29 -8.90 14.45
CA GLY A 139 -3.38 -8.53 15.85
C GLY A 139 -2.10 -7.94 16.45
N ILE A 140 -0.99 -7.89 15.70
CA ILE A 140 0.27 -7.25 16.10
C ILE A 140 0.45 -5.97 15.30
N GLY A 141 -0.20 -4.90 15.72
CA GLY A 141 -0.25 -3.60 15.07
C GLY A 141 -1.29 -2.73 15.77
N ASP A 142 -1.58 -1.56 15.21
CA ASP A 142 -2.59 -0.66 15.77
C ASP A 142 -3.99 -1.03 15.30
N TYR A 143 -4.11 -1.70 14.16
CA TYR A 143 -5.39 -2.13 13.60
C TYR A 143 -5.24 -3.33 12.67
N CYS A 144 -6.34 -4.07 12.50
CA CYS A 144 -6.42 -5.23 11.62
C CYS A 144 -6.76 -4.80 10.19
N SER A 145 -5.93 -5.15 9.23
CA SER A 145 -6.06 -4.82 7.80
C SER A 145 -6.29 -6.03 6.89
N LYS A 146 -6.80 -7.13 7.43
CA LYS A 146 -7.02 -8.38 6.68
C LYS A 146 -8.21 -8.37 5.71
N PHE A 147 -9.11 -7.39 5.85
CA PHE A 147 -10.36 -7.35 5.07
C PHE A 147 -10.14 -6.68 3.71
N GLU A 148 -9.53 -7.41 2.78
CA GLU A 148 -9.22 -6.94 1.44
C GLU A 148 -10.35 -7.32 0.46
N CYS A 149 -10.94 -6.33 -0.20
CA CYS A 149 -12.05 -6.47 -1.12
C CYS A 149 -13.33 -7.10 -0.54
N HIS A 150 -13.44 -7.24 0.77
CA HIS A 150 -14.63 -7.72 1.47
C HIS A 150 -14.81 -7.01 2.81
N LEU A 151 -16.01 -7.08 3.36
CA LEU A 151 -16.32 -6.66 4.72
C LEU A 151 -16.15 -7.84 5.70
N PRO A 152 -15.88 -7.59 6.99
CA PRO A 152 -15.96 -8.65 7.99
C PRO A 152 -17.39 -9.22 8.09
N SER A 153 -17.49 -10.51 8.36
CA SER A 153 -18.78 -11.19 8.57
C SER A 153 -19.42 -10.89 9.93
N GLU A 154 -18.63 -10.44 10.89
CA GLU A 154 -19.02 -10.04 12.23
C GLU A 154 -18.20 -8.86 12.69
N LYS A 155 -18.70 -8.08 13.66
CA LYS A 155 -18.00 -6.89 14.19
C LYS A 155 -16.67 -7.29 14.81
N PRO A 156 -15.52 -6.77 14.28
CA PRO A 156 -14.21 -7.03 14.87
C PRO A 156 -14.09 -6.46 16.28
N THR A 157 -13.27 -7.10 17.10
CA THR A 157 -13.04 -6.71 18.50
C THR A 157 -11.91 -5.70 18.68
N MET A 158 -11.14 -5.45 17.63
CA MET A 158 -10.06 -4.46 17.59
C MET A 158 -10.33 -3.44 16.48
N PRO A 159 -9.64 -2.27 16.47
CA PRO A 159 -9.69 -1.36 15.32
C PRO A 159 -9.37 -2.11 14.02
N TRP A 160 -10.09 -1.78 12.96
CA TRP A 160 -9.97 -2.53 11.72
C TRP A 160 -10.18 -1.63 10.49
N GLU A 161 -9.69 -2.11 9.37
CA GLU A 161 -9.82 -1.46 8.08
C GLU A 161 -10.24 -2.48 7.02
N THR A 162 -11.09 -2.09 6.09
CA THR A 162 -11.28 -2.78 4.83
C THR A 162 -10.69 -1.95 3.70
N CYS A 163 -9.83 -2.54 2.88
CA CYS A 163 -9.33 -1.93 1.66
C CYS A 163 -10.09 -2.45 0.45
N GLN A 164 -10.56 -1.52 -0.38
CA GLN A 164 -11.46 -1.81 -1.50
C GLN A 164 -10.94 -1.20 -2.79
N ILE A 165 -10.93 -1.98 -3.87
CA ILE A 165 -10.75 -1.44 -5.22
C ILE A 165 -12.05 -0.76 -5.61
N TRP A 166 -12.01 0.56 -5.84
CA TRP A 166 -13.23 1.32 -6.13
C TRP A 166 -13.65 1.24 -7.59
N HIS A 167 -12.71 1.24 -8.53
CA HIS A 167 -13.02 1.11 -9.95
C HIS A 167 -13.38 -0.33 -10.35
N VAL A 168 -14.17 -0.46 -11.44
CA VAL A 168 -14.62 -1.76 -11.96
C VAL A 168 -13.69 -2.23 -13.06
N GLY A 169 -13.34 -3.53 -13.03
CA GLY A 169 -12.60 -4.19 -14.11
C GLY A 169 -11.08 -4.05 -14.03
N GLY A 170 -10.55 -3.63 -12.89
CA GLY A 170 -9.12 -3.48 -12.70
C GLY A 170 -8.59 -4.11 -11.42
N GLY A 171 -7.25 -4.12 -11.30
CA GLY A 171 -6.53 -4.40 -10.07
C GLY A 171 -6.30 -3.13 -9.23
N TRP A 172 -5.26 -3.13 -8.42
CA TRP A 172 -4.93 -2.01 -7.54
C TRP A 172 -4.35 -0.79 -8.27
N SER A 173 -3.81 -0.96 -9.47
CA SER A 173 -3.24 0.12 -10.29
C SER A 173 -4.16 0.50 -11.45
N TYR A 174 -3.81 1.60 -12.15
CA TYR A 174 -4.56 2.04 -13.33
C TYR A 174 -4.61 0.97 -14.42
N VAL A 175 -5.81 0.71 -14.89
CA VAL A 175 -6.08 -0.15 -16.05
C VAL A 175 -6.70 0.72 -17.14
N ARG A 176 -6.17 0.64 -18.36
CA ARG A 176 -6.71 1.38 -19.51
C ARG A 176 -8.18 1.04 -19.72
N ASN A 177 -9.00 2.06 -19.88
CA ASN A 177 -10.46 1.97 -20.05
C ASN A 177 -11.24 1.49 -18.80
N ALA A 178 -10.63 1.41 -17.63
CA ALA A 178 -11.33 1.16 -16.37
C ALA A 178 -11.90 2.49 -15.81
N ASP A 179 -12.82 3.12 -16.54
CA ASP A 179 -13.40 4.43 -16.20
C ASP A 179 -14.74 4.31 -15.43
N LYS A 180 -15.09 3.11 -14.95
CA LYS A 180 -16.29 2.86 -14.16
C LYS A 180 -15.92 2.60 -12.72
N TYR A 181 -16.70 3.19 -11.82
CA TYR A 181 -16.59 2.97 -10.38
C TYR A 181 -17.74 2.10 -9.89
N ARG A 182 -17.53 1.43 -8.75
CA ARG A 182 -18.58 0.61 -8.11
C ARG A 182 -19.80 1.48 -7.86
N ALA A 183 -20.97 0.87 -7.95
CA ALA A 183 -22.22 1.56 -7.71
C ALA A 183 -22.24 2.23 -6.33
N LEU A 184 -22.86 3.42 -6.25
CA LEU A 184 -22.85 4.25 -5.07
C LEU A 184 -23.39 3.54 -3.82
N ASP A 185 -24.44 2.75 -3.97
CA ASP A 185 -25.07 1.98 -2.90
C ASP A 185 -24.12 0.94 -2.29
N ILE A 186 -23.28 0.29 -3.11
CA ILE A 186 -22.24 -0.66 -2.62
C ILE A 186 -21.24 0.07 -1.75
N THR A 187 -20.71 1.21 -2.23
CA THR A 187 -19.72 1.99 -1.49
C THR A 187 -20.30 2.60 -0.21
N LEU A 188 -21.54 3.09 -0.27
CA LEU A 188 -22.24 3.59 0.91
C LEU A 188 -22.52 2.50 1.94
N ASN A 189 -22.86 1.29 1.51
CA ASN A 189 -23.02 0.16 2.44
C ASN A 189 -21.69 -0.19 3.13
N GLN A 190 -20.58 -0.23 2.39
CA GLN A 190 -19.25 -0.44 2.96
C GLN A 190 -18.91 0.64 3.99
N TYR A 191 -19.15 1.90 3.65
CA TYR A 191 -18.92 3.02 4.56
C TYR A 191 -19.81 2.95 5.82
N LYS A 192 -21.08 2.63 5.66
CA LYS A 192 -22.03 2.46 6.77
C LYS A 192 -21.58 1.39 7.75
N VAL A 193 -21.18 0.21 7.27
CA VAL A 193 -20.66 -0.86 8.12
C VAL A 193 -19.40 -0.42 8.85
N CYS A 194 -18.49 0.31 8.18
CA CYS A 194 -17.31 0.86 8.85
C CYS A 194 -17.69 1.82 9.98
N LYS A 195 -18.63 2.74 9.74
CA LYS A 195 -19.12 3.68 10.78
C LYS A 195 -19.78 2.94 11.95
N GLU A 196 -20.67 2.00 11.64
CA GLU A 196 -21.43 1.24 12.64
C GLU A 196 -20.54 0.34 13.51
N TRP A 197 -19.51 -0.26 12.93
CA TRP A 197 -18.64 -1.21 13.60
C TRP A 197 -17.29 -0.64 14.03
N GLY A 198 -17.09 0.67 13.85
CA GLY A 198 -15.85 1.36 14.27
C GLY A 198 -14.64 1.01 13.41
N GLY A 199 -14.85 0.77 12.12
CA GLY A 199 -13.80 0.48 11.15
C GLY A 199 -13.43 1.66 10.26
N ASN A 200 -12.41 1.48 9.45
CA ASN A 200 -11.99 2.41 8.40
C ASN A 200 -12.28 1.84 7.01
N LEU A 201 -12.70 2.69 6.09
CA LEU A 201 -12.85 2.36 4.67
C LEU A 201 -11.71 3.00 3.88
N LEU A 202 -10.77 2.18 3.41
CA LEU A 202 -9.73 2.56 2.48
C LEU A 202 -10.22 2.30 1.05
N LEU A 203 -10.50 3.37 0.29
CA LEU A 203 -10.90 3.28 -1.11
C LEU A 203 -9.69 3.53 -2.02
N ASN A 204 -9.30 2.52 -2.77
CA ASN A 204 -8.22 2.61 -3.74
C ASN A 204 -8.66 3.44 -4.96
N ILE A 205 -7.87 4.44 -5.29
CA ILE A 205 -7.92 5.16 -6.56
C ILE A 205 -6.67 4.82 -7.38
N ALA A 206 -6.81 4.80 -8.69
CA ALA A 206 -5.75 4.39 -9.61
C ALA A 206 -5.39 5.53 -10.57
N PRO A 207 -4.48 6.44 -10.20
CA PRO A 207 -4.02 7.51 -11.09
C PRO A 207 -3.36 6.95 -12.35
N ARG A 208 -3.47 7.68 -13.45
CA ARG A 208 -2.69 7.40 -14.67
C ARG A 208 -1.20 7.66 -14.45
N GLY A 209 -0.37 7.20 -15.37
CA GLY A 209 1.08 7.39 -15.28
C GLY A 209 1.55 8.86 -15.28
N ASP A 210 0.72 9.78 -15.73
CA ASP A 210 0.96 11.24 -15.65
C ASP A 210 0.46 11.89 -14.34
N GLY A 211 -0.10 11.08 -13.44
CA GLY A 211 -0.67 11.53 -12.16
C GLY A 211 -2.11 12.01 -12.24
N SER A 212 -2.71 12.10 -13.43
CA SER A 212 -4.14 12.45 -13.58
C SER A 212 -5.03 11.29 -13.13
N VAL A 213 -6.28 11.60 -12.77
CA VAL A 213 -7.32 10.60 -12.53
C VAL A 213 -8.43 10.73 -13.56
N PRO A 214 -9.15 9.64 -13.89
CA PRO A 214 -10.30 9.70 -14.81
C PRO A 214 -11.37 10.69 -14.33
N GLU A 215 -12.06 11.37 -15.26
CA GLU A 215 -13.16 12.31 -14.90
C GLU A 215 -14.27 11.61 -14.13
N ALA A 216 -14.54 10.34 -14.46
CA ALA A 216 -15.51 9.52 -13.74
C ALA A 216 -15.21 9.38 -12.23
N TYR A 217 -13.94 9.47 -11.83
CA TYR A 217 -13.53 9.49 -10.42
C TYR A 217 -14.10 10.73 -9.69
N TYR A 218 -13.96 11.91 -10.30
CA TYR A 218 -14.47 13.15 -9.68
C TYR A 218 -15.98 13.15 -9.54
N THR A 219 -16.70 12.52 -10.46
CA THR A 219 -18.14 12.32 -10.35
C THR A 219 -18.46 11.38 -9.20
N ALA A 220 -17.85 10.19 -9.17
CA ALA A 220 -18.08 9.20 -8.12
C ALA A 220 -17.75 9.73 -6.71
N VAL A 221 -16.64 10.48 -6.56
CA VAL A 221 -16.27 11.05 -5.25
C VAL A 221 -17.23 12.13 -4.79
N ARG A 222 -17.75 12.98 -5.71
CA ARG A 222 -18.75 13.99 -5.35
C ARG A 222 -20.07 13.37 -4.92
N GLU A 223 -20.56 12.38 -5.67
CA GLU A 223 -21.77 11.63 -5.32
C GLU A 223 -21.64 10.92 -3.97
N PHE A 224 -20.52 10.24 -3.74
CA PHE A 224 -20.25 9.58 -2.48
C PHE A 224 -20.14 10.58 -1.32
N ALA A 225 -19.39 11.68 -1.50
CA ALA A 225 -19.20 12.70 -0.48
C ALA A 225 -20.53 13.38 -0.08
N GLU A 226 -21.46 13.56 -1.01
CA GLU A 226 -22.76 14.11 -0.70
C GLU A 226 -23.66 13.09 0.02
N ALA A 227 -23.74 11.88 -0.53
CA ALA A 227 -24.63 10.85 0.02
C ALA A 227 -24.20 10.36 1.41
N LYS A 228 -22.89 10.29 1.71
CA LYS A 228 -22.40 9.85 3.02
C LYS A 228 -22.78 10.79 4.16
N LYS A 229 -23.12 12.07 3.89
CA LYS A 229 -23.53 13.03 4.93
C LYS A 229 -24.74 12.54 5.73
N GLU A 230 -25.66 11.83 5.08
CA GLU A 230 -26.84 11.28 5.76
C GLU A 230 -26.45 10.12 6.70
N ILE A 231 -25.39 9.39 6.36
CA ILE A 231 -24.84 8.37 7.26
C ILE A 231 -24.12 9.06 8.42
N ASP A 232 -23.28 10.06 8.13
CA ASP A 232 -22.50 10.75 9.17
C ASP A 232 -23.41 11.32 10.28
N LYS A 233 -24.55 11.93 9.93
CA LYS A 233 -25.56 12.44 10.89
C LYS A 233 -26.10 11.40 11.88
N GLN A 234 -26.04 10.11 11.54
CA GLN A 234 -26.52 9.03 12.40
C GLN A 234 -25.50 8.64 13.48
N TYR A 235 -24.25 9.09 13.35
CA TYR A 235 -23.13 8.74 14.22
C TYR A 235 -22.43 9.96 14.87
N GLU A 236 -23.00 11.16 14.70
CA GLU A 236 -22.68 12.38 15.46
C GLU A 236 -23.44 12.41 16.79
#